data_2c0df905288c419a9b33a44dfc8b6cfe
#
_entry.id   2c0df905288c419a9b33a44dfc8b6cfe
#
_cell.length_a   1.000
_cell.length_b   1.000
_cell.length_c   1.000
_cell.angle_alpha   90.00
_cell.angle_beta   90.00
_cell.angle_gamma   90.00
#
_symmetry.space_group_name_H-M   'P 1'
#
loop_
_entity.id
_entity.type
_entity.pdbx_description
1 polymer ?
#
loop_
_entity_poly.entity_id
_entity_poly.type
_entity_poly.pdbx_seq_one_letter_code
_entity_poly.pdbx_strand_id
1 'polypeptide(L)'
;MKETLKKFLLQHSRFSKIVTRILNVVLFNKIISSRKENNFQINGLLKKTKIHVIGKGNKIIIDEYARLIKCKISISGNNNIIHIKRQAYMEYGEICIEDSNGSIVIGNNTIISSNCHFAAIEGTHIDIGANCLFSAFVTLRTGDSHTIFNLEDGNRINHSEDVIIEDHVWVGNGATILKGVHISENCVIGTNAVVTRSISSESVVAGNPAKLIRKNINWSAIRNEGK
;
A
#
# COMPACT_ATOMS: atom_id res chain seq x y z
N MET A 1 30.75 -3.54 -5.86
CA MET A 1 30.19 -3.08 -7.15
C MET A 1 28.71 -2.69 -7.05
N LYS A 2 27.79 -3.50 -6.49
CA LYS A 2 26.34 -3.15 -6.37
C LYS A 2 26.08 -1.94 -5.46
N GLU A 3 26.74 -1.82 -4.32
CA GLU A 3 26.56 -0.69 -3.39
C GLU A 3 27.11 0.64 -3.94
N THR A 4 28.26 0.58 -4.61
CA THR A 4 28.87 1.76 -5.23
C THR A 4 27.98 2.33 -6.33
N LEU A 5 27.39 1.46 -7.16
CA LEU A 5 26.44 1.86 -8.18
C LEU A 5 25.13 2.42 -7.56
N LYS A 6 24.65 1.85 -6.47
CA LYS A 6 23.50 2.36 -5.73
C LYS A 6 23.76 3.76 -5.17
N LYS A 7 24.91 3.98 -4.53
CA LYS A 7 25.35 5.31 -4.05
C LYS A 7 25.46 6.32 -5.20
N PHE A 8 26.07 5.93 -6.31
CA PHE A 8 26.22 6.77 -7.50
C PHE A 8 24.85 7.20 -8.06
N LEU A 9 23.90 6.26 -8.21
CA LEU A 9 22.55 6.55 -8.70
C LEU A 9 21.77 7.47 -7.73
N LEU A 10 21.96 7.32 -6.43
CA LEU A 10 21.35 8.20 -5.42
C LEU A 10 21.89 9.63 -5.48
N GLN A 11 23.16 9.82 -5.85
CA GLN A 11 23.80 11.14 -5.97
C GLN A 11 23.48 11.84 -7.29
N HIS A 12 23.09 11.12 -8.35
CA HIS A 12 22.89 11.67 -9.70
C HIS A 12 21.43 11.48 -10.17
N SER A 13 20.51 12.22 -9.56
CA SER A 13 19.06 12.11 -9.77
C SER A 13 18.63 12.17 -11.25
N ARG A 14 19.21 13.08 -12.05
CA ARG A 14 18.89 13.18 -13.49
C ARG A 14 19.29 11.93 -14.28
N PHE A 15 20.48 11.40 -14.03
CA PHE A 15 20.96 10.17 -14.67
C PHE A 15 20.12 8.96 -14.25
N SER A 16 19.81 8.86 -12.97
CA SER A 16 18.91 7.83 -12.43
C SER A 16 17.54 7.82 -13.12
N LYS A 17 16.94 8.99 -13.36
CA LYS A 17 15.65 9.10 -14.07
C LYS A 17 15.73 8.58 -15.50
N ILE A 18 16.78 8.92 -16.24
CA ILE A 18 16.97 8.45 -17.61
C ILE A 18 17.10 6.94 -17.65
N VAL A 19 17.96 6.38 -16.81
CA VAL A 19 18.16 4.92 -16.69
C VAL A 19 16.84 4.22 -16.32
N THR A 20 16.12 4.75 -15.35
CA THR A 20 14.83 4.18 -14.94
C THR A 20 13.80 4.18 -16.07
N ARG A 21 13.71 5.26 -16.86
CA ARG A 21 12.82 5.32 -18.02
C ARG A 21 13.16 4.26 -19.06
N ILE A 22 14.44 4.10 -19.40
CA ILE A 22 14.89 3.07 -20.34
C ILE A 22 14.54 1.67 -19.79
N LEU A 23 14.83 1.40 -18.52
CA LEU A 23 14.53 0.13 -17.90
C LEU A 23 13.02 -0.16 -17.89
N ASN A 24 12.19 0.83 -17.62
CA ASN A 24 10.73 0.65 -17.62
C ASN A 24 10.18 0.22 -18.99
N VAL A 25 10.82 0.60 -20.09
CA VAL A 25 10.44 0.15 -21.43
C VAL A 25 10.82 -1.32 -21.66
N VAL A 26 12.02 -1.74 -21.23
CA VAL A 26 12.53 -3.10 -21.53
C VAL A 26 12.11 -4.16 -20.50
N LEU A 27 11.59 -3.78 -19.34
CA LEU A 27 11.25 -4.70 -18.25
C LEU A 27 9.83 -5.29 -18.32
N PHE A 28 9.24 -5.34 -19.53
CA PHE A 28 7.95 -5.99 -19.80
C PHE A 28 6.79 -5.50 -18.95
N ASN A 29 6.69 -4.18 -18.77
CA ASN A 29 5.55 -3.57 -18.09
C ASN A 29 4.38 -3.38 -19.06
N LYS A 30 3.15 -3.42 -18.54
CA LYS A 30 1.95 -3.20 -19.34
C LYS A 30 1.08 -2.14 -18.68
N ILE A 31 0.89 -1.00 -19.35
CA ILE A 31 0.00 0.07 -18.93
C ILE A 31 -1.14 0.17 -19.93
N ILE A 32 -2.37 -0.04 -19.47
CA ILE A 32 -3.58 0.08 -20.25
C ILE A 32 -4.46 1.12 -19.57
N SER A 33 -4.85 2.15 -20.33
CA SER A 33 -5.76 3.20 -19.85
C SER A 33 -6.89 3.39 -20.85
N SER A 34 -8.10 3.44 -20.37
CA SER A 34 -9.30 3.64 -21.20
C SER A 34 -9.45 5.07 -21.71
N ARG A 35 -8.79 6.05 -21.08
CA ARG A 35 -8.93 7.48 -21.39
C ARG A 35 -7.59 8.21 -21.33
N LYS A 36 -7.45 9.24 -22.17
CA LYS A 36 -6.24 10.08 -22.25
C LYS A 36 -6.11 11.06 -21.07
N GLU A 37 -7.20 11.38 -20.39
CA GLU A 37 -7.23 12.30 -19.24
C GLU A 37 -6.61 11.70 -17.96
N ASN A 38 -6.25 10.43 -17.99
CA ASN A 38 -5.54 9.81 -16.87
C ASN A 38 -4.06 10.23 -16.87
N ASN A 39 -3.53 10.55 -15.70
CA ASN A 39 -2.17 11.07 -15.52
C ASN A 39 -1.25 10.02 -14.88
N PHE A 40 -0.14 9.73 -15.55
CA PHE A 40 0.88 8.77 -15.09
C PHE A 40 2.21 9.46 -14.88
N GLN A 41 2.63 9.62 -13.63
CA GLN A 41 3.94 10.18 -13.25
C GLN A 41 4.82 9.05 -12.71
N ILE A 42 5.50 8.33 -13.60
CA ILE A 42 6.28 7.14 -13.26
C ILE A 42 7.77 7.47 -13.26
N ASN A 43 8.31 7.82 -12.09
CA ASN A 43 9.73 8.09 -11.84
C ASN A 43 10.44 6.91 -11.16
N GLY A 44 9.70 5.95 -10.62
CA GLY A 44 10.19 4.71 -10.01
C GLY A 44 10.35 3.58 -11.00
N LEU A 45 10.95 2.49 -10.56
CA LEU A 45 11.21 1.29 -11.37
C LEU A 45 10.02 0.34 -11.35
N LEU A 46 9.51 0.01 -12.51
CA LEU A 46 8.55 -1.06 -12.74
C LEU A 46 9.24 -2.25 -13.39
N LYS A 47 8.94 -3.47 -12.93
CA LYS A 47 9.42 -4.71 -13.57
C LYS A 47 8.29 -5.72 -13.64
N LYS A 48 7.89 -6.11 -14.87
CA LYS A 48 6.78 -7.04 -15.12
C LYS A 48 5.48 -6.63 -14.40
N THR A 49 5.27 -5.34 -14.20
CA THR A 49 4.12 -4.76 -13.50
C THR A 49 3.04 -4.42 -14.51
N LYS A 50 1.79 -4.69 -14.15
CA LYS A 50 0.61 -4.41 -14.97
C LYS A 50 -0.20 -3.29 -14.30
N ILE A 51 -0.53 -2.26 -15.07
CA ILE A 51 -1.40 -1.16 -14.66
C ILE A 51 -2.60 -1.13 -15.59
N HIS A 52 -3.79 -1.24 -15.05
CA HIS A 52 -5.04 -1.19 -15.79
C HIS A 52 -5.97 -0.13 -15.21
N VAL A 53 -6.34 0.86 -15.99
CA VAL A 53 -7.17 1.99 -15.55
C VAL A 53 -8.38 2.13 -16.45
N ILE A 54 -9.57 1.98 -15.86
CA ILE A 54 -10.87 2.22 -16.49
C ILE A 54 -11.47 3.47 -15.83
N GLY A 55 -11.89 4.46 -16.65
CA GLY A 55 -12.41 5.75 -16.18
C GLY A 55 -11.51 6.91 -16.57
N LYS A 56 -11.77 8.10 -16.01
CA LYS A 56 -11.09 9.36 -16.35
C LYS A 56 -10.62 10.11 -15.10
N GLY A 57 -9.66 11.03 -15.28
CA GLY A 57 -9.15 11.88 -14.21
C GLY A 57 -8.33 11.15 -13.15
N ASN A 58 -8.00 9.86 -13.38
CA ASN A 58 -7.20 9.09 -12.43
C ASN A 58 -5.73 9.48 -12.48
N LYS A 59 -5.06 9.45 -11.34
CA LYS A 59 -3.66 9.82 -11.20
C LYS A 59 -2.87 8.70 -10.55
N ILE A 60 -1.79 8.25 -11.21
CA ILE A 60 -0.84 7.28 -10.67
C ILE A 60 0.53 7.93 -10.60
N ILE A 61 1.04 8.08 -9.39
CA ILE A 61 2.34 8.67 -9.10
C ILE A 61 3.23 7.58 -8.49
N ILE A 62 4.38 7.35 -9.09
CA ILE A 62 5.40 6.44 -8.57
C ILE A 62 6.69 7.25 -8.49
N ASP A 63 7.09 7.58 -7.27
CA ASP A 63 8.21 8.48 -7.01
C ASP A 63 9.56 7.83 -7.29
N GLU A 64 10.60 8.65 -7.29
CA GLU A 64 11.98 8.22 -7.50
C GLU A 64 12.40 7.13 -6.51
N TYR A 65 13.14 6.13 -7.01
CA TYR A 65 13.65 4.98 -6.26
C TYR A 65 12.58 4.04 -5.70
N ALA A 66 11.28 4.34 -5.85
CA ALA A 66 10.23 3.37 -5.62
C ALA A 66 10.36 2.21 -6.61
N ARG A 67 10.02 0.99 -6.19
CA ARG A 67 10.16 -0.21 -7.01
C ARG A 67 8.95 -1.12 -6.88
N LEU A 68 8.31 -1.41 -8.00
CA LEU A 68 7.20 -2.35 -8.10
C LEU A 68 7.61 -3.52 -8.98
N ILE A 69 7.68 -4.71 -8.41
CA ILE A 69 8.13 -5.94 -9.09
C ILE A 69 6.96 -6.90 -9.22
N LYS A 70 6.56 -7.22 -10.45
CA LYS A 70 5.46 -8.17 -10.73
C LYS A 70 4.15 -7.82 -10.01
N CYS A 71 3.89 -6.53 -9.82
CA CYS A 71 2.67 -6.04 -9.20
C CYS A 71 1.54 -5.86 -10.21
N LYS A 72 0.32 -5.82 -9.69
CA LYS A 72 -0.88 -5.46 -10.43
C LYS A 72 -1.50 -4.22 -9.78
N ILE A 73 -1.79 -3.20 -10.59
CA ILE A 73 -2.51 -2.01 -10.20
C ILE A 73 -3.77 -1.94 -11.05
N SER A 74 -4.94 -1.85 -10.43
CA SER A 74 -6.21 -1.71 -11.11
C SER A 74 -7.02 -0.56 -10.53
N ILE A 75 -7.57 0.27 -11.42
CA ILE A 75 -8.52 1.33 -11.08
C ILE A 75 -9.75 1.16 -11.96
N SER A 76 -10.92 1.13 -11.35
CA SER A 76 -12.22 1.10 -12.03
C SER A 76 -13.10 2.22 -11.47
N GLY A 77 -13.06 3.41 -12.08
CA GLY A 77 -13.76 4.61 -11.63
C GLY A 77 -13.02 5.88 -12.04
N ASN A 78 -13.44 7.01 -11.49
CA ASN A 78 -12.96 8.33 -11.87
C ASN A 78 -12.29 9.06 -10.72
N ASN A 79 -11.32 9.93 -11.04
CA ASN A 79 -10.66 10.84 -10.10
C ASN A 79 -9.97 10.13 -8.92
N ASN A 80 -9.50 8.92 -9.14
CA ASN A 80 -8.78 8.15 -8.12
C ASN A 80 -7.28 8.48 -8.11
N ILE A 81 -6.64 8.28 -6.98
CA ILE A 81 -5.20 8.55 -6.81
C ILE A 81 -4.49 7.33 -6.25
N ILE A 82 -3.43 6.90 -6.91
CA ILE A 82 -2.44 5.97 -6.34
C ILE A 82 -1.10 6.70 -6.28
N HIS A 83 -0.53 6.79 -5.08
CA HIS A 83 0.76 7.42 -4.88
C HIS A 83 1.71 6.49 -4.12
N ILE A 84 2.72 5.98 -4.82
CA ILE A 84 3.81 5.19 -4.25
C ILE A 84 4.99 6.11 -4.04
N LYS A 85 5.27 6.46 -2.79
CA LYS A 85 6.27 7.45 -2.41
C LYS A 85 7.70 6.91 -2.54
N ARG A 86 8.64 7.82 -2.39
CA ARG A 86 10.07 7.57 -2.60
C ARG A 86 10.59 6.36 -1.82
N GLN A 87 11.42 5.52 -2.50
CA GLN A 87 12.05 4.32 -1.95
C GLN A 87 11.08 3.23 -1.45
N ALA A 88 9.77 3.39 -1.61
CA ALA A 88 8.83 2.32 -1.32
C ALA A 88 9.09 1.11 -2.24
N TYR A 89 8.88 -0.08 -1.68
CA TYR A 89 9.09 -1.36 -2.38
C TYR A 89 7.88 -2.27 -2.23
N MET A 90 7.44 -2.86 -3.33
CA MET A 90 6.41 -3.89 -3.34
C MET A 90 6.72 -4.94 -4.38
N GLU A 91 6.51 -6.22 -4.04
CA GLU A 91 6.62 -7.31 -5.01
C GLU A 91 5.43 -8.25 -4.96
N TYR A 92 5.02 -8.76 -6.14
CA TYR A 92 3.90 -9.68 -6.34
C TYR A 92 2.58 -9.22 -5.67
N GLY A 93 2.43 -7.92 -5.43
CA GLY A 93 1.26 -7.37 -4.75
C GLY A 93 0.19 -6.84 -5.71
N GLU A 94 -1.00 -6.64 -5.18
CA GLU A 94 -2.13 -6.06 -5.88
C GLU A 94 -2.65 -4.82 -5.17
N ILE A 95 -2.85 -3.74 -5.94
CA ILE A 95 -3.45 -2.48 -5.49
C ILE A 95 -4.68 -2.26 -6.36
N CYS A 96 -5.83 -2.13 -5.73
CA CYS A 96 -7.12 -2.01 -6.39
C CYS A 96 -7.90 -0.81 -5.86
N ILE A 97 -8.45 0.02 -6.76
CA ILE A 97 -9.46 1.02 -6.41
C ILE A 97 -10.69 0.77 -7.29
N GLU A 98 -11.83 0.58 -6.65
CA GLU A 98 -13.13 0.54 -7.28
C GLU A 98 -13.92 1.80 -6.91
N ASP A 99 -14.81 2.22 -7.83
CA ASP A 99 -15.56 3.47 -7.73
C ASP A 99 -14.72 4.73 -7.94
N SER A 100 -15.23 5.89 -7.52
CA SER A 100 -14.61 7.18 -7.82
C SER A 100 -14.17 7.90 -6.55
N ASN A 101 -13.16 8.79 -6.70
CA ASN A 101 -12.61 9.65 -5.64
C ASN A 101 -11.88 8.92 -4.51
N GLY A 102 -11.49 7.66 -4.71
CA GLY A 102 -10.69 6.89 -3.76
C GLY A 102 -9.19 7.16 -3.88
N SER A 103 -8.43 6.80 -2.85
CA SER A 103 -6.97 6.86 -2.91
C SER A 103 -6.25 5.73 -2.18
N ILE A 104 -5.06 5.37 -2.67
CA ILE A 104 -4.12 4.51 -1.96
C ILE A 104 -2.74 5.17 -1.98
N VAL A 105 -2.23 5.48 -0.80
CA VAL A 105 -0.91 6.11 -0.62
C VAL A 105 0.00 5.16 0.15
N ILE A 106 1.21 4.94 -0.37
CA ILE A 106 2.25 4.16 0.29
C ILE A 106 3.43 5.07 0.59
N GLY A 107 3.75 5.22 1.87
CA GLY A 107 4.76 6.14 2.39
C GLY A 107 6.19 5.81 2.01
N ASN A 108 7.09 6.76 2.29
CA ASN A 108 8.51 6.64 1.98
C ASN A 108 9.15 5.43 2.69
N ASN A 109 10.08 4.75 2.01
CA ASN A 109 10.86 3.61 2.55
C ASN A 109 10.00 2.43 3.04
N THR A 110 8.70 2.42 2.80
CA THR A 110 7.83 1.31 3.20
C THR A 110 8.08 0.11 2.32
N ILE A 111 8.24 -1.06 2.95
CA ILE A 111 8.52 -2.33 2.30
C ILE A 111 7.31 -3.24 2.41
N ILE A 112 6.82 -3.70 1.27
CA ILE A 112 5.66 -4.60 1.18
C ILE A 112 6.12 -5.88 0.49
N SER A 113 6.11 -6.97 1.23
CA SER A 113 6.47 -8.30 0.73
C SER A 113 5.38 -8.88 -0.19
N SER A 114 5.61 -10.10 -0.66
CA SER A 114 4.79 -10.70 -1.72
C SER A 114 3.34 -11.00 -1.33
N ASN A 115 2.48 -10.97 -2.35
CA ASN A 115 1.06 -11.36 -2.27
C ASN A 115 0.22 -10.53 -1.29
N CYS A 116 0.60 -9.28 -1.06
CA CYS A 116 -0.25 -8.34 -0.34
C CYS A 116 -1.34 -7.79 -1.27
N HIS A 117 -2.53 -7.55 -0.71
CA HIS A 117 -3.69 -7.04 -1.44
C HIS A 117 -4.28 -5.82 -0.73
N PHE A 118 -4.28 -4.68 -1.40
CA PHE A 118 -4.82 -3.40 -0.88
C PHE A 118 -5.98 -2.96 -1.77
N ALA A 119 -7.18 -2.86 -1.19
CA ALA A 119 -8.39 -2.54 -1.93
C ALA A 119 -9.19 -1.42 -1.25
N ALA A 120 -9.35 -0.30 -1.97
CA ALA A 120 -10.21 0.82 -1.59
C ALA A 120 -11.44 0.87 -2.49
N ILE A 121 -12.62 1.05 -1.91
CA ILE A 121 -13.90 1.13 -2.60
C ILE A 121 -14.73 2.31 -2.09
N GLU A 122 -15.75 2.71 -2.84
CA GLU A 122 -16.75 3.73 -2.43
C GLU A 122 -16.12 5.09 -2.06
N GLY A 123 -15.05 5.50 -2.74
CA GLY A 123 -14.41 6.80 -2.52
C GLY A 123 -13.59 6.92 -1.25
N THR A 124 -13.30 5.81 -0.59
CA THR A 124 -12.48 5.78 0.63
C THR A 124 -10.97 5.69 0.35
N HIS A 125 -10.19 5.77 1.41
CA HIS A 125 -8.76 5.92 1.35
C HIS A 125 -8.01 4.82 2.12
N ILE A 126 -6.86 4.41 1.60
CA ILE A 126 -5.84 3.64 2.32
C ILE A 126 -4.59 4.51 2.39
N ASP A 127 -4.24 4.98 3.58
CA ASP A 127 -3.03 5.75 3.82
C ASP A 127 -2.04 4.93 4.66
N ILE A 128 -0.87 4.65 4.06
CA ILE A 128 0.22 3.93 4.72
C ILE A 128 1.39 4.90 4.89
N GLY A 129 1.84 5.05 6.12
CA GLY A 129 2.94 5.89 6.52
C GLY A 129 4.31 5.43 6.01
N ALA A 130 5.34 6.12 6.44
CA ALA A 130 6.72 5.86 6.09
C ALA A 130 7.35 4.75 6.97
N ASN A 131 8.42 4.12 6.44
CA ASN A 131 9.22 3.12 7.18
C ASN A 131 8.43 1.93 7.73
N CYS A 132 7.28 1.62 7.14
CA CYS A 132 6.49 0.45 7.51
C CYS A 132 7.07 -0.82 6.87
N LEU A 133 6.82 -1.96 7.53
CA LEU A 133 7.21 -3.28 7.04
C LEU A 133 5.99 -4.20 6.99
N PHE A 134 5.60 -4.59 5.79
CA PHE A 134 4.53 -5.55 5.55
C PHE A 134 5.13 -6.89 5.16
N SER A 135 4.84 -7.91 5.95
CA SER A 135 5.15 -9.31 5.59
C SER A 135 4.24 -9.78 4.45
N ALA A 136 4.43 -11.00 3.97
CA ALA A 136 3.64 -11.52 2.85
C ALA A 136 2.16 -11.75 3.23
N PHE A 137 1.29 -11.76 2.21
CA PHE A 137 -0.15 -12.09 2.31
C PHE A 137 -0.97 -11.14 3.18
N VAL A 138 -0.52 -9.90 3.41
CA VAL A 138 -1.30 -8.91 4.15
C VAL A 138 -2.43 -8.36 3.28
N THR A 139 -3.61 -8.24 3.88
CA THR A 139 -4.80 -7.67 3.23
C THR A 139 -5.26 -6.41 3.94
N LEU A 140 -5.47 -5.32 3.18
CA LEU A 140 -6.12 -4.08 3.63
C LEU A 140 -7.40 -3.88 2.82
N ARG A 141 -8.52 -3.63 3.47
CA ARG A 141 -9.79 -3.38 2.80
C ARG A 141 -10.58 -2.26 3.49
N THR A 142 -11.07 -1.33 2.69
CA THR A 142 -11.91 -0.24 3.17
C THR A 142 -13.42 -0.55 3.14
N GLY A 143 -13.82 -1.67 2.59
CA GLY A 143 -15.24 -2.05 2.49
C GLY A 143 -15.47 -3.53 2.24
N ASP A 144 -16.76 -3.92 2.22
CA ASP A 144 -17.20 -5.32 2.20
C ASP A 144 -17.65 -5.80 0.80
N SER A 145 -17.65 -4.95 -0.20
CA SER A 145 -18.10 -5.19 -1.60
C SER A 145 -19.59 -5.50 -1.78
N HIS A 146 -20.29 -5.91 -0.73
CA HIS A 146 -21.73 -6.22 -0.75
C HIS A 146 -22.46 -5.48 0.37
N THR A 147 -23.74 -5.15 0.15
CA THR A 147 -24.53 -4.38 1.10
C THR A 147 -25.13 -5.28 2.17
N ILE A 148 -25.01 -4.86 3.43
CA ILE A 148 -25.70 -5.45 4.57
C ILE A 148 -26.77 -4.44 5.03
N PHE A 149 -28.00 -4.90 5.16
CA PHE A 149 -29.14 -4.09 5.57
C PHE A 149 -29.60 -4.42 6.98
N ASN A 150 -30.00 -3.42 7.73
CA ASN A 150 -30.80 -3.62 8.93
C ASN A 150 -32.22 -4.09 8.53
N LEU A 151 -32.70 -5.15 9.15
CA LEU A 151 -34.03 -5.70 8.83
C LEU A 151 -35.19 -4.84 9.33
N GLU A 152 -34.98 -3.99 10.33
CA GLU A 152 -36.04 -3.19 10.93
C GLU A 152 -36.40 -1.96 10.09
N ASP A 153 -35.38 -1.30 9.51
CA ASP A 153 -35.57 -0.03 8.80
C ASP A 153 -35.11 -0.09 7.33
N GLY A 154 -34.53 -1.20 6.89
CA GLY A 154 -34.01 -1.38 5.52
C GLY A 154 -32.76 -0.56 5.20
N ASN A 155 -32.16 0.12 6.16
CA ASN A 155 -30.99 0.95 5.95
C ASN A 155 -29.72 0.08 5.82
N ARG A 156 -28.82 0.53 4.95
CA ARG A 156 -27.48 -0.07 4.85
C ARG A 156 -26.66 0.25 6.09
N ILE A 157 -26.01 -0.75 6.67
CA ILE A 157 -25.23 -0.65 7.91
C ILE A 157 -23.74 -0.87 7.75
N ASN A 158 -23.24 -1.23 6.57
CA ASN A 158 -21.84 -1.57 6.34
C ASN A 158 -21.15 -0.64 5.32
N HIS A 159 -21.26 0.65 5.52
CA HIS A 159 -20.55 1.64 4.69
C HIS A 159 -19.04 1.40 4.73
N SER A 160 -18.36 1.75 3.63
CA SER A 160 -16.91 1.73 3.57
C SER A 160 -16.30 2.83 4.43
N GLU A 161 -15.14 2.58 5.01
CA GLU A 161 -14.43 3.49 5.89
C GLU A 161 -12.93 3.41 5.60
N ASP A 162 -12.21 4.53 5.80
CA ASP A 162 -10.78 4.62 5.52
C ASP A 162 -9.95 3.66 6.37
N VAL A 163 -8.81 3.26 5.86
CA VAL A 163 -7.78 2.53 6.61
C VAL A 163 -6.53 3.39 6.67
N ILE A 164 -6.10 3.71 7.89
CA ILE A 164 -4.94 4.55 8.15
C ILE A 164 -3.89 3.75 8.93
N ILE A 165 -2.67 3.73 8.44
CA ILE A 165 -1.51 3.13 9.09
C ILE A 165 -0.43 4.19 9.16
N GLU A 166 -0.09 4.62 10.36
CA GLU A 166 0.93 5.64 10.59
C GLU A 166 2.35 5.11 10.33
N ASP A 167 3.36 5.90 10.64
CA ASP A 167 4.75 5.57 10.38
C ASP A 167 5.25 4.41 11.25
N HIS A 168 6.24 3.68 10.72
CA HIS A 168 6.97 2.67 11.47
C HIS A 168 6.07 1.57 12.08
N VAL A 169 5.12 1.05 11.29
CA VAL A 169 4.27 -0.08 11.67
C VAL A 169 4.77 -1.37 11.02
N TRP A 170 4.92 -2.43 11.82
CA TRP A 170 5.21 -3.77 11.32
C TRP A 170 3.96 -4.63 11.28
N VAL A 171 3.59 -5.09 10.08
CA VAL A 171 2.44 -5.96 9.85
C VAL A 171 2.93 -7.37 9.55
N GLY A 172 2.56 -8.30 10.42
CA GLY A 172 2.91 -9.72 10.34
C GLY A 172 2.25 -10.44 9.16
N ASN A 173 2.81 -11.61 8.80
CA ASN A 173 2.37 -12.42 7.69
C ASN A 173 0.87 -12.78 7.79
N GLY A 174 0.13 -12.67 6.69
CA GLY A 174 -1.27 -13.04 6.62
C GLY A 174 -2.24 -12.17 7.43
N ALA A 175 -1.79 -11.06 8.02
CA ALA A 175 -2.67 -10.18 8.76
C ALA A 175 -3.69 -9.50 7.84
N THR A 176 -4.90 -9.30 8.35
CA THR A 176 -5.98 -8.58 7.67
C THR A 176 -6.37 -7.36 8.48
N ILE A 177 -6.38 -6.19 7.83
CA ILE A 177 -6.79 -4.93 8.44
C ILE A 177 -8.06 -4.47 7.73
N LEU A 178 -9.13 -4.31 8.50
CA LEU A 178 -10.47 -4.02 8.00
C LEU A 178 -10.75 -2.52 8.01
N LYS A 179 -11.84 -2.15 7.37
CA LYS A 179 -12.36 -0.78 7.27
C LYS A 179 -12.47 -0.08 8.62
N GLY A 180 -12.28 1.23 8.63
CA GLY A 180 -12.38 2.09 9.80
C GLY A 180 -11.21 1.94 10.81
N VAL A 181 -10.20 1.14 10.48
CA VAL A 181 -9.06 0.93 11.37
C VAL A 181 -8.00 2.00 11.17
N HIS A 182 -7.60 2.62 12.28
CA HIS A 182 -6.43 3.47 12.37
C HIS A 182 -5.37 2.80 13.28
N ILE A 183 -4.21 2.51 12.73
CA ILE A 183 -3.05 1.96 13.45
C ILE A 183 -2.05 3.08 13.64
N SER A 184 -1.84 3.49 14.89
CA SER A 184 -0.87 4.53 15.22
C SER A 184 0.57 4.02 15.08
N GLU A 185 1.53 4.93 15.15
CA GLU A 185 2.95 4.68 14.93
C GLU A 185 3.56 3.63 15.87
N ASN A 186 4.69 3.06 15.45
CA ASN A 186 5.50 2.11 16.24
C ASN A 186 4.76 0.83 16.66
N CYS A 187 3.69 0.44 15.96
CA CYS A 187 2.91 -0.76 16.29
C CYS A 187 3.46 -2.00 15.59
N VAL A 188 3.14 -3.17 16.19
CA VAL A 188 3.38 -4.50 15.60
C VAL A 188 2.07 -5.27 15.56
N ILE A 189 1.69 -5.70 14.36
CA ILE A 189 0.52 -6.55 14.13
C ILE A 189 1.00 -7.98 13.95
N GLY A 190 0.54 -8.88 14.80
CA GLY A 190 0.95 -10.29 14.79
C GLY A 190 0.52 -11.03 13.52
N THR A 191 1.19 -12.14 13.24
CA THR A 191 0.88 -13.04 12.11
C THR A 191 -0.58 -13.52 12.19
N ASN A 192 -1.29 -13.52 11.04
CA ASN A 192 -2.68 -13.91 10.89
C ASN A 192 -3.68 -13.15 11.80
N ALA A 193 -3.30 -11.99 12.30
CA ALA A 193 -4.21 -11.15 13.07
C ALA A 193 -5.30 -10.55 12.17
N VAL A 194 -6.53 -10.47 12.69
CA VAL A 194 -7.64 -9.75 12.04
C VAL A 194 -7.92 -8.48 12.86
N VAL A 195 -7.46 -7.34 12.35
CA VAL A 195 -7.60 -6.05 13.03
C VAL A 195 -8.94 -5.43 12.65
N THR A 196 -9.82 -5.29 13.65
CA THR A 196 -11.18 -4.78 13.50
C THR A 196 -11.43 -3.48 14.27
N ARG A 197 -10.42 -2.97 14.97
CA ARG A 197 -10.48 -1.73 15.77
C ARG A 197 -9.13 -1.01 15.72
N SER A 198 -9.17 0.28 15.90
CA SER A 198 -7.97 1.14 15.93
C SER A 198 -7.02 0.76 17.06
N ILE A 199 -5.71 0.93 16.81
CA ILE A 199 -4.62 0.53 17.69
C ILE A 199 -3.83 1.77 18.08
N SER A 200 -3.65 1.97 19.39
CA SER A 200 -2.79 3.05 19.91
C SER A 200 -1.31 2.75 19.68
N SER A 201 -0.50 3.79 19.59
CA SER A 201 0.95 3.70 19.36
C SER A 201 1.68 2.74 20.32
N GLU A 202 2.86 2.30 19.89
CA GLU A 202 3.79 1.49 20.68
C GLU A 202 3.18 0.18 21.22
N SER A 203 2.32 -0.45 20.43
CA SER A 203 1.54 -1.62 20.83
C SER A 203 1.81 -2.84 19.96
N VAL A 204 1.81 -4.03 20.57
CA VAL A 204 1.72 -5.31 19.89
C VAL A 204 0.30 -5.82 20.01
N VAL A 205 -0.33 -6.14 18.87
CA VAL A 205 -1.64 -6.80 18.83
C VAL A 205 -1.56 -8.10 18.03
N ALA A 206 -2.37 -9.10 18.41
CA ALA A 206 -2.45 -10.36 17.69
C ALA A 206 -3.80 -11.05 17.89
N GLY A 207 -4.10 -12.05 17.07
CA GLY A 207 -5.30 -12.89 17.16
C GLY A 207 -6.41 -12.48 16.20
N ASN A 208 -7.51 -13.22 16.23
CA ASN A 208 -8.73 -12.98 15.46
C ASN A 208 -9.96 -13.03 16.37
N PRO A 209 -10.61 -11.89 16.70
CA PRO A 209 -10.15 -10.52 16.40
C PRO A 209 -8.88 -10.17 17.16
N ALA A 210 -8.07 -9.23 16.61
CA ALA A 210 -6.82 -8.80 17.22
C ALA A 210 -7.05 -8.13 18.57
N LYS A 211 -6.25 -8.54 19.55
CA LYS A 211 -6.27 -8.00 20.93
C LYS A 211 -4.88 -7.51 21.31
N LEU A 212 -4.84 -6.53 22.22
CA LEU A 212 -3.60 -6.01 22.77
C LEU A 212 -2.84 -7.10 23.50
N ILE A 213 -1.57 -7.31 23.15
CA ILE A 213 -0.63 -8.23 23.79
C ILE A 213 0.35 -7.48 24.70
N ARG A 214 0.87 -6.35 24.22
CA ARG A 214 1.88 -5.57 24.94
C ARG A 214 1.82 -4.10 24.54
N LYS A 215 2.15 -3.23 25.47
CA LYS A 215 2.38 -1.79 25.26
C LYS A 215 3.83 -1.40 25.54
N ASN A 216 4.17 -0.15 25.20
CA ASN A 216 5.46 0.46 25.39
C ASN A 216 6.57 -0.35 24.72
N ILE A 217 6.37 -0.65 23.45
CA ILE A 217 7.34 -1.36 22.60
C ILE A 217 7.85 -0.44 21.49
N ASN A 218 8.99 -0.79 20.99
CA ASN A 218 9.46 -0.38 19.68
C ASN A 218 9.98 -1.63 18.95
N TRP A 219 10.19 -1.54 17.64
CA TRP A 219 10.69 -2.64 16.84
C TRP A 219 11.78 -2.15 15.88
N SER A 220 12.62 -3.04 15.40
CA SER A 220 13.63 -2.73 14.40
C SER A 220 13.62 -3.78 13.28
N ALA A 221 13.83 -3.34 12.05
CA ALA A 221 14.03 -4.22 10.91
C ALA A 221 15.40 -4.94 10.96
N ILE A 222 16.32 -4.50 11.83
CA ILE A 222 17.64 -5.10 12.02
C ILE A 222 17.53 -6.21 13.06
N ARG A 223 17.93 -7.42 12.65
CA ARG A 223 17.94 -8.57 13.54
C ARG A 223 19.02 -8.42 14.61
N ASN A 224 18.67 -8.65 15.88
CA ASN A 224 19.59 -8.57 17.05
C ASN A 224 20.08 -7.14 17.40
N GLU A 225 19.33 -6.11 17.06
CA GLU A 225 19.53 -4.78 17.60
C GLU A 225 19.17 -4.75 19.10
N GLY A 226 20.01 -4.13 19.94
CA GLY A 226 19.73 -3.95 21.38
C GLY A 226 20.34 -4.98 22.32
N LYS A 227 21.41 -5.68 21.90
CA LYS A 227 22.27 -6.47 22.80
C LYS A 227 23.57 -5.75 23.10
#